data_d1518224df059a9778b11a1cc2ce3b34
#
_entry.id   d1518224df059a9778b11a1cc2ce3b34
#
_cell.length_a   1.000
_cell.length_b   1.000
_cell.length_c   1.000
_cell.angle_alpha   90.00
_cell.angle_beta   90.00
_cell.angle_gamma   90.00
#
_symmetry.space_group_name_H-M   'P 1'
#
loop_
_entity.id
_entity.type
_entity.pdbx_description
1 polymer ?
#
loop_
_entity_poly.entity_id
_entity_poly.type
_entity_poly.pdbx_seq_one_letter_code
_entity_poly.pdbx_strand_id
1 'polypeptide(L)'
;VQMEGQVPPIVREHLRLYYTELLSGYPDVLTTQVVSEITSYGKTSINNWCSQGHIKSFRKNNVNHIPKIYLVEFFCSTYFRTITRKSQWHIRTLQGFANWRKIRDLHKVDDEGVAE
;
A
#
# COMPACT_ATOMS: atom_id res chain seq x y z
N VAL A 1 16.74 -18.93 -9.60
CA VAL A 1 15.96 -19.01 -8.46
C VAL A 1 14.65 -18.31 -8.52
N GLN A 2 13.70 -18.97 -8.01
CA GLN A 2 12.36 -18.47 -8.06
C GLN A 2 12.16 -17.33 -7.12
N MET A 3 11.61 -16.29 -7.62
CA MET A 3 11.23 -15.14 -6.80
C MET A 3 9.73 -15.12 -6.61
N GLU A 4 9.19 -16.29 -6.36
CA GLU A 4 7.75 -16.40 -6.20
C GLU A 4 7.26 -15.48 -5.14
N GLY A 5 6.14 -14.85 -5.39
CA GLY A 5 5.55 -13.90 -4.47
C GLY A 5 6.16 -12.54 -4.50
N GLN A 6 7.31 -12.38 -5.13
CA GLN A 6 7.89 -11.06 -5.26
C GLN A 6 7.18 -10.25 -6.33
N VAL A 7 7.05 -8.98 -6.06
CA VAL A 7 6.40 -8.06 -6.98
C VAL A 7 7.42 -7.59 -8.02
N PRO A 8 7.12 -7.74 -9.31
CA PRO A 8 8.04 -7.21 -10.33
C PRO A 8 8.26 -5.71 -10.16
N PRO A 9 9.42 -5.21 -10.54
CA PRO A 9 9.73 -3.78 -10.32
C PRO A 9 8.72 -2.82 -10.92
N ILE A 10 8.23 -3.10 -12.12
CA ILE A 10 7.26 -2.19 -12.73
C ILE A 10 5.93 -2.19 -11.97
N VAL A 11 5.51 -3.35 -11.49
CA VAL A 11 4.29 -3.45 -10.70
C VAL A 11 4.48 -2.75 -9.36
N ARG A 12 5.67 -2.90 -8.76
CA ARG A 12 5.95 -2.25 -7.48
C ARG A 12 5.88 -0.73 -7.62
N GLU A 13 6.40 -0.20 -8.72
CA GLU A 13 6.33 1.24 -8.95
C GLU A 13 4.89 1.71 -9.11
N HIS A 14 4.08 0.95 -9.83
CA HIS A 14 2.67 1.28 -9.98
C HIS A 14 1.93 1.20 -8.66
N LEU A 15 2.26 0.21 -7.82
CA LEU A 15 1.67 0.10 -6.49
C LEU A 15 2.01 1.32 -5.65
N ARG A 16 3.27 1.78 -5.73
CA ARG A 16 3.70 2.95 -4.99
C ARG A 16 2.88 4.18 -5.39
N LEU A 17 2.71 4.39 -6.68
CA LEU A 17 1.91 5.50 -7.16
C LEU A 17 0.47 5.40 -6.69
N TYR A 18 -0.10 4.23 -6.81
CA TYR A 18 -1.49 3.99 -6.46
C TYR A 18 -1.76 4.26 -4.98
N TYR A 19 -0.94 3.66 -4.11
CA TYR A 19 -1.16 3.85 -2.67
C TYR A 19 -0.79 5.25 -2.22
N THR A 20 0.17 5.89 -2.87
CA THR A 20 0.48 7.28 -2.58
C THR A 20 -0.73 8.16 -2.86
N GLU A 21 -1.41 7.92 -3.97
CA GLU A 21 -2.62 8.67 -4.29
C GLU A 21 -3.74 8.39 -3.28
N LEU A 22 -3.91 7.14 -2.91
CA LEU A 22 -4.94 6.78 -1.94
C LEU A 22 -4.75 7.49 -0.62
N LEU A 23 -3.52 7.72 -0.23
CA LEU A 23 -3.22 8.34 1.06
C LEU A 23 -2.96 9.83 0.96
N SER A 24 -3.18 10.43 -0.21
CA SER A 24 -2.82 11.83 -0.43
C SER A 24 -3.55 12.80 0.49
N GLY A 25 -4.75 12.43 0.95
CA GLY A 25 -5.52 13.29 1.84
C GLY A 25 -5.15 13.19 3.31
N TYR A 26 -4.18 12.34 3.65
CA TYR A 26 -3.80 12.12 5.03
C TYR A 26 -2.48 12.82 5.35
N PRO A 27 -2.23 13.12 6.65
CA PRO A 27 -0.96 13.76 7.04
C PRO A 27 0.24 12.89 6.73
N ASP A 28 1.42 13.51 6.77
CA ASP A 28 2.66 12.80 6.45
C ASP A 28 3.02 11.74 7.47
N VAL A 29 2.54 11.86 8.71
CA VAL A 29 2.79 10.87 9.76
C VAL A 29 1.45 10.47 10.35
N LEU A 30 1.25 9.16 10.44
CA LEU A 30 -0.01 8.59 10.90
C LEU A 30 0.21 7.79 12.19
N THR A 31 -0.81 7.77 13.04
CA THR A 31 -0.76 6.93 14.24
C THR A 31 -1.35 5.56 13.93
N THR A 32 -1.12 4.61 14.83
CA THR A 32 -1.73 3.28 14.72
C THR A 32 -3.24 3.39 14.59
N GLN A 33 -3.85 4.30 15.36
CA GLN A 33 -5.30 4.49 15.31
C GLN A 33 -5.76 4.85 13.91
N VAL A 34 -5.09 5.83 13.29
CA VAL A 34 -5.49 6.28 11.96
C VAL A 34 -5.27 5.18 10.93
N VAL A 35 -4.14 4.47 11.02
CA VAL A 35 -3.89 3.39 10.08
C VAL A 35 -4.95 2.30 10.22
N SER A 36 -5.37 2.00 11.46
CA SER A 36 -6.44 1.05 11.69
C SER A 36 -7.74 1.50 11.05
N GLU A 37 -8.05 2.78 11.16
CA GLU A 37 -9.26 3.32 10.56
C GLU A 37 -9.23 3.26 9.04
N ILE A 38 -8.08 3.51 8.46
CA ILE A 38 -7.93 3.44 7.00
C ILE A 38 -8.08 2.01 6.49
N THR A 39 -7.35 1.09 7.10
CA THR A 39 -7.16 -0.26 6.54
C THR A 39 -8.16 -1.27 7.05
N SER A 40 -8.85 -0.96 8.14
CA SER A 40 -9.76 -1.89 8.82
C SER A 40 -9.03 -3.07 9.45
N TYR A 41 -7.70 -3.00 9.57
CA TYR A 41 -6.95 -3.97 10.35
C TYR A 41 -6.91 -3.49 11.80
N GLY A 42 -6.90 -4.45 12.73
CA GLY A 42 -6.88 -4.11 14.14
C GLY A 42 -5.56 -3.46 14.55
N LYS A 43 -5.63 -2.64 15.61
CA LYS A 43 -4.44 -1.96 16.12
C LYS A 43 -3.37 -2.95 16.55
N THR A 44 -3.79 -4.10 17.10
CA THR A 44 -2.83 -5.11 17.52
C THR A 44 -2.00 -5.60 16.34
N SER A 45 -2.65 -5.87 15.22
CA SER A 45 -1.93 -6.31 14.02
C SER A 45 -0.95 -5.24 13.56
N ILE A 46 -1.39 -3.99 13.51
CA ILE A 46 -0.54 -2.91 13.05
C ILE A 46 0.65 -2.71 13.98
N ASN A 47 0.42 -2.74 15.29
CA ASN A 47 1.49 -2.61 16.26
C ASN A 47 2.49 -3.76 16.13
N ASN A 48 2.00 -4.98 15.89
CA ASN A 48 2.87 -6.12 15.68
C ASN A 48 3.73 -5.94 14.42
N TRP A 49 3.15 -5.44 13.34
CA TRP A 49 3.91 -5.19 12.13
C TRP A 49 5.00 -4.16 12.36
N CYS A 50 4.71 -3.14 13.17
CA CYS A 50 5.71 -2.13 13.52
C CYS A 50 6.82 -2.75 14.35
N SER A 51 6.47 -3.53 15.37
CA SER A 51 7.47 -4.11 16.26
C SER A 51 8.31 -5.18 15.56
N GLN A 52 7.75 -5.85 14.56
CA GLN A 52 8.45 -6.86 13.80
C GLN A 52 9.29 -6.27 12.67
N GLY A 53 9.19 -4.98 12.46
CA GLY A 53 9.99 -4.33 11.42
C GLY A 53 9.39 -4.32 10.04
N HIS A 54 8.17 -4.82 9.89
CA HIS A 54 7.50 -4.79 8.58
C HIS A 54 7.12 -3.37 8.19
N ILE A 55 6.77 -2.54 9.17
CA ILE A 55 6.47 -1.13 8.95
C ILE A 55 7.48 -0.31 9.72
N LYS A 56 8.18 0.57 9.04
CA LYS A 56 9.09 1.49 9.72
C LYS A 56 8.29 2.55 10.44
N SER A 57 8.58 2.72 11.72
CA SER A 57 7.82 3.64 12.56
C SER A 57 8.71 4.08 13.71
N PHE A 58 8.22 5.06 14.47
CA PHE A 58 8.88 5.46 15.70
C PHE A 58 7.83 5.59 16.79
N ARG A 59 8.25 5.41 18.04
CA ARG A 59 7.33 5.51 19.16
C ARG A 59 7.50 6.83 19.86
N LYS A 60 6.37 7.42 20.22
CA LYS A 60 6.33 8.65 20.98
C LYS A 60 5.11 8.58 21.86
N ASN A 61 5.33 8.75 23.19
CA ASN A 61 4.22 8.68 24.15
C ASN A 61 3.48 7.34 24.05
N ASN A 62 4.24 6.26 23.86
CA ASN A 62 3.71 4.90 23.79
C ASN A 62 2.80 4.66 22.57
N VAL A 63 2.88 5.50 21.57
CA VAL A 63 2.11 5.35 20.35
C VAL A 63 3.07 5.23 19.17
N ASN A 64 2.81 4.27 18.29
CA ASN A 64 3.56 4.15 17.06
C ASN A 64 3.15 5.27 16.10
N HIS A 65 4.15 5.96 15.59
CA HIS A 65 3.95 6.98 14.56
C HIS A 65 4.57 6.46 13.27
N ILE A 66 3.76 6.41 12.23
CA ILE A 66 4.13 5.76 10.98
C ILE A 66 4.20 6.81 9.88
N PRO A 67 5.41 7.17 9.43
CA PRO A 67 5.51 8.06 8.27
C PRO A 67 4.77 7.45 7.09
N LYS A 68 3.99 8.27 6.44
CA LYS A 68 3.12 7.81 5.35
C LYS A 68 3.92 7.12 4.24
N ILE A 69 5.11 7.62 3.97
CA ILE A 69 5.95 7.04 2.92
C ILE A 69 6.32 5.59 3.26
N TYR A 70 6.54 5.29 4.53
CA TYR A 70 6.87 3.92 4.94
C TYR A 70 5.64 3.02 4.96
N LEU A 71 4.48 3.59 5.20
CA LEU A 71 3.24 2.82 5.11
C LEU A 71 3.00 2.41 3.65
N VAL A 72 3.24 3.32 2.71
CA VAL A 72 3.13 3.00 1.29
C VAL A 72 4.10 1.88 0.93
N GLU A 73 5.34 1.95 1.43
CA GLU A 73 6.30 0.88 1.18
C GLU A 73 5.79 -0.46 1.70
N PHE A 74 5.17 -0.45 2.87
CA PHE A 74 4.60 -1.68 3.42
C PHE A 74 3.50 -2.23 2.51
N PHE A 75 2.61 -1.38 2.03
CA PHE A 75 1.55 -1.82 1.13
C PHE A 75 2.09 -2.39 -0.17
N CYS A 76 3.28 -1.99 -0.58
CA CYS A 76 3.91 -2.50 -1.79
C CYS A 76 4.66 -3.80 -1.55
N SER A 77 4.76 -4.25 -0.31
CA SER A 77 5.58 -5.42 0.02
C SER A 77 4.86 -6.71 -0.28
N THR A 78 5.64 -7.75 -0.50
CA THR A 78 5.09 -9.08 -0.66
C THR A 78 4.36 -9.54 0.59
N TYR A 79 4.90 -9.18 1.76
CA TYR A 79 4.27 -9.54 3.02
C TYR A 79 2.82 -9.08 3.06
N PHE A 80 2.59 -7.80 2.75
CA PHE A 80 1.23 -7.25 2.78
C PHE A 80 0.32 -7.95 1.77
N ARG A 81 0.83 -8.17 0.56
CA ARG A 81 0.03 -8.75 -0.50
C ARG A 81 -0.37 -10.18 -0.24
N THR A 82 0.40 -10.89 0.57
CA THR A 82 0.17 -12.32 0.81
C THR A 82 -0.48 -12.59 2.17
N ILE A 83 -0.98 -11.56 2.85
CA ILE A 83 -1.72 -11.75 4.09
C ILE A 83 -2.93 -12.64 3.77
N THR A 84 -3.09 -13.70 4.57
CA THR A 84 -4.14 -14.69 4.32
C THR A 84 -5.52 -14.12 4.57
N ARG A 85 -5.71 -13.46 5.72
CA ARG A 85 -7.00 -12.89 6.06
C ARG A 85 -6.97 -11.40 5.78
N LYS A 86 -7.45 -11.04 4.60
CA LYS A 86 -7.42 -9.64 4.17
C LYS A 86 -8.66 -8.91 4.64
N SER A 87 -8.47 -7.67 5.09
CA SER A 87 -9.59 -6.81 5.42
C SER A 87 -10.34 -6.42 4.14
N GLN A 88 -11.56 -5.93 4.31
CA GLN A 88 -12.34 -5.47 3.16
C GLN A 88 -11.62 -4.36 2.41
N TRP A 89 -11.01 -3.44 3.13
CA TRP A 89 -10.26 -2.36 2.49
C TRP A 89 -9.10 -2.92 1.66
N HIS A 90 -8.41 -3.93 2.20
CA HIS A 90 -7.29 -4.55 1.51
C HIS A 90 -7.75 -5.18 0.20
N ILE A 91 -8.85 -5.94 0.28
CA ILE A 91 -9.40 -6.58 -0.92
C ILE A 91 -9.83 -5.52 -1.94
N ARG A 92 -10.52 -4.49 -1.48
CA ARG A 92 -10.98 -3.44 -2.39
C ARG A 92 -9.82 -2.71 -3.03
N THR A 93 -8.73 -2.47 -2.31
CA THR A 93 -7.59 -1.78 -2.91
C THR A 93 -6.88 -2.64 -3.93
N LEU A 94 -6.84 -3.96 -3.72
CA LEU A 94 -6.24 -4.83 -4.73
C LEU A 94 -7.07 -4.85 -6.00
N GLN A 95 -8.38 -4.90 -5.86
CA GLN A 95 -9.27 -4.83 -7.02
C GLN A 95 -9.16 -3.47 -7.71
N GLY A 96 -9.12 -2.42 -6.91
CA GLY A 96 -8.99 -1.07 -7.43
C GLY A 96 -7.67 -0.87 -8.14
N PHE A 97 -6.61 -1.49 -7.65
CA PHE A 97 -5.30 -1.39 -8.29
C PHE A 97 -5.33 -2.00 -9.69
N ALA A 98 -5.92 -3.18 -9.83
CA ALA A 98 -6.01 -3.83 -11.13
C ALA A 98 -6.77 -2.94 -12.11
N ASN A 99 -7.86 -2.35 -11.66
CA ASN A 99 -8.65 -1.46 -12.48
C ASN A 99 -7.89 -0.18 -12.81
N TRP A 100 -7.19 0.37 -11.84
CA TRP A 100 -6.39 1.57 -12.01
C TRP A 100 -5.30 1.37 -13.08
N ARG A 101 -4.63 0.21 -13.05
CA ARG A 101 -3.62 -0.11 -14.05
C ARG A 101 -4.23 -0.25 -15.43
N LYS A 102 -5.40 -0.86 -15.50
CA LYS A 102 -6.09 -1.06 -16.77
C LYS A 102 -6.43 0.28 -17.39
N ILE A 103 -6.93 1.20 -16.59
CA ILE A 103 -7.27 2.54 -17.09
C ILE A 103 -6.02 3.27 -17.54
N ARG A 104 -4.94 3.18 -16.78
CA ARG A 104 -3.70 3.81 -17.18
C ARG A 104 -3.21 3.27 -18.53
N ASP A 105 -3.25 1.96 -18.69
CA ASP A 105 -2.80 1.36 -19.94
C ASP A 105 -3.66 1.78 -21.11
N LEU A 106 -4.97 1.90 -20.90
CA LEU A 106 -5.86 2.37 -21.94
C LEU A 106 -5.54 3.81 -22.34
N HIS A 107 -5.32 4.66 -21.35
CA HIS A 107 -4.98 6.06 -21.65
C HIS A 107 -3.63 6.14 -22.38
N LYS A 108 -2.69 5.33 -21.99
CA LYS A 108 -1.39 5.33 -22.64
C LYS A 108 -1.54 4.91 -24.11
N VAL A 109 -2.33 3.88 -24.35
CA VAL A 109 -2.57 3.41 -25.71
C VAL A 109 -3.28 4.46 -26.52
N ASP A 110 -4.28 5.10 -25.93
CA ASP A 110 -5.02 6.15 -26.61
C ASP A 110 -4.11 7.31 -27.01
N ASP A 111 -3.23 7.72 -26.10
CA ASP A 111 -2.31 8.81 -26.38
C ASP A 111 -1.41 8.46 -27.55
N GLU A 112 -0.91 7.24 -27.56
CA GLU A 112 -0.05 6.80 -28.65
C GLU A 112 -0.82 6.62 -29.93
N GLY A 113 -2.03 6.11 -29.83
CA GLY A 113 -2.86 5.91 -31.01
C GLY A 113 -3.25 7.21 -31.68
N VAL A 114 -3.49 8.22 -30.86
CA VAL A 114 -3.85 9.52 -31.41
C VAL A 114 -2.72 10.10 -32.26
N ALA A 115 -1.50 9.78 -31.89
CA ALA A 115 -0.34 10.26 -32.62
C ALA A 115 -0.29 9.74 -34.03
N GLU A 116 -1.00 8.70 -34.32
CA GLU A 116 -1.06 8.21 -35.68
C GLU A 116 -1.83 9.16 -36.55
#